data_7b10e6cb231cbce077d34fde6700fb2b
#
_entry.id   7b10e6cb231cbce077d34fde6700fb2b
#
_cell.length_a   1.000
_cell.length_b   1.000
_cell.length_c   1.000
_cell.angle_alpha   90.00
_cell.angle_beta   90.00
_cell.angle_gamma   90.00
#
_symmetry.space_group_name_H-M   'P 1'
#
loop_
_entity.id
_entity.type
_entity.pdbx_description
1 polymer ?
#
loop_
_entity_poly.entity_id
_entity_poly.type
_entity_poly.pdbx_seq_one_letter_code
_entity_poly.pdbx_strand_id
1 'polypeptide(L)'
;FAQYILEKPRKISSIVGDSKQVMNLWQYIKTFSQKPREIRETQPLLVIDEPALVAPDLFVNPVNLSDLETVLPACVSMFTEEVGVSPVVEVSEQTYRNRISEVINQRKMFARIENGQVIFKAEIGINTEKVCQVQGVWVPPHLRGRNLGKAGMARVVQLARQHFSPLVSLYVNDYNERARSVYKSVGFREHSTFATVLF
;
A
#
# COMPACT_ATOMS: atom_id res chain seq x y z
N PHE A 1 14.41 22.33 -0.80
CA PHE A 1 14.03 20.93 -1.11
C PHE A 1 13.89 20.73 -2.61
N ALA A 2 13.18 21.60 -3.36
CA ALA A 2 13.06 21.52 -4.81
C ALA A 2 14.44 21.55 -5.50
N GLN A 3 15.31 22.48 -5.13
CA GLN A 3 16.67 22.58 -5.64
C GLN A 3 17.49 21.30 -5.41
N TYR A 4 17.35 20.68 -4.25
CA TYR A 4 18.01 19.42 -3.93
C TYR A 4 17.58 18.27 -4.84
N ILE A 5 16.30 18.22 -5.21
CA ILE A 5 15.76 17.22 -6.14
C ILE A 5 16.35 17.43 -7.55
N LEU A 6 16.44 18.68 -7.99
CA LEU A 6 16.94 19.04 -9.32
C LEU A 6 18.45 18.82 -9.49
N GLU A 7 19.22 18.95 -8.44
CA GLU A 7 20.69 18.78 -8.45
C GLU A 7 21.14 17.32 -8.42
N LYS A 8 20.23 16.36 -8.12
CA LYS A 8 20.60 14.94 -8.06
C LYS A 8 20.09 14.16 -9.26
N PRO A 9 20.97 13.44 -9.98
CA PRO A 9 20.61 12.64 -11.16
C PRO A 9 19.85 11.35 -10.80
N ARG A 10 19.35 11.21 -9.56
CA ARG A 10 18.51 10.08 -9.18
C ARG A 10 17.14 10.19 -9.83
N LYS A 11 16.75 9.18 -10.57
CA LYS A 11 15.37 9.04 -11.05
C LYS A 11 14.46 8.92 -9.84
N ILE A 12 13.62 9.92 -9.65
CA ILE A 12 12.57 9.90 -8.65
C ILE A 12 11.42 9.12 -9.25
N SER A 13 10.95 8.07 -8.59
CA SER A 13 9.81 7.27 -9.06
C SER A 13 8.47 7.89 -8.65
N SER A 14 8.44 8.61 -7.52
CA SER A 14 7.23 9.28 -7.05
C SER A 14 7.52 10.37 -6.03
N ILE A 15 6.60 11.32 -5.91
CA ILE A 15 6.51 12.27 -4.80
C ILE A 15 5.15 12.04 -4.14
N VAL A 16 5.14 11.72 -2.85
CA VAL A 16 3.92 11.41 -2.10
C VAL A 16 3.94 12.10 -0.74
N GLY A 17 2.79 12.57 -0.29
CA GLY A 17 2.64 13.22 1.01
C GLY A 17 1.40 14.10 1.09
N ASP A 18 1.39 15.05 2.04
CA ASP A 18 0.33 16.03 2.18
C ASP A 18 0.03 16.73 0.85
N SER A 19 -1.24 16.76 0.45
CA SER A 19 -1.66 17.22 -0.88
C SER A 19 -1.17 18.63 -1.19
N LYS A 20 -1.29 19.58 -0.25
CA LYS A 20 -0.86 20.96 -0.46
C LYS A 20 0.65 21.05 -0.65
N GLN A 21 1.41 20.31 0.15
CA GLN A 21 2.87 20.32 0.07
C GLN A 21 3.36 19.68 -1.22
N VAL A 22 2.80 18.52 -1.61
CA VAL A 22 3.16 17.82 -2.85
C VAL A 22 2.81 18.66 -4.06
N MET A 23 1.61 19.22 -4.13
CA MET A 23 1.18 20.02 -5.27
C MET A 23 1.96 21.34 -5.38
N ASN A 24 2.28 21.98 -4.26
CA ASN A 24 3.15 23.15 -4.27
C ASN A 24 4.55 22.79 -4.79
N LEU A 25 5.16 21.73 -4.28
CA LEU A 25 6.46 21.26 -4.75
C LEU A 25 6.43 20.95 -6.25
N TRP A 26 5.38 20.25 -6.71
CA TRP A 26 5.20 19.91 -8.12
C TRP A 26 5.14 21.15 -9.00
N GLN A 27 4.44 22.21 -8.61
CA GLN A 27 4.39 23.46 -9.37
C GLN A 27 5.78 24.06 -9.61
N TYR A 28 6.70 23.93 -8.66
CA TYR A 28 8.08 24.44 -8.81
C TYR A 28 8.94 23.55 -9.71
N ILE A 29 8.79 22.23 -9.65
CA ILE A 29 9.71 21.33 -10.34
C ILE A 29 9.20 20.85 -11.71
N LYS A 30 7.91 21.00 -12.03
CA LYS A 30 7.30 20.45 -13.25
C LYS A 30 7.96 20.86 -14.56
N THR A 31 8.56 22.05 -14.61
CA THR A 31 9.28 22.58 -15.81
C THR A 31 10.65 21.95 -16.01
N PHE A 32 11.23 21.40 -14.95
CA PHE A 32 12.58 20.82 -14.93
C PHE A 32 12.57 19.30 -14.72
N SER A 33 11.41 18.73 -14.43
CA SER A 33 11.24 17.30 -14.17
C SER A 33 10.81 16.56 -15.42
N GLN A 34 11.01 15.24 -15.41
CA GLN A 34 10.41 14.37 -16.40
C GLN A 34 8.88 14.47 -16.36
N LYS A 35 8.22 14.18 -17.48
CA LYS A 35 6.75 14.14 -17.54
C LYS A 35 6.22 13.06 -16.60
N PRO A 36 5.30 13.38 -15.70
CA PRO A 36 4.72 12.37 -14.81
C PRO A 36 3.84 11.42 -15.61
N ARG A 37 3.82 10.17 -15.17
CA ARG A 37 2.89 9.15 -15.68
C ARG A 37 1.46 9.48 -15.23
N GLU A 38 1.32 9.86 -13.96
CA GLU A 38 0.03 10.17 -13.35
C GLU A 38 0.20 11.16 -12.20
N ILE A 39 -0.81 12.01 -12.01
CA ILE A 39 -0.92 12.90 -10.84
C ILE A 39 -2.24 12.55 -10.15
N ARG A 40 -2.15 12.11 -8.90
CA ARG A 40 -3.27 11.79 -8.01
C ARG A 40 -3.37 12.90 -6.97
N GLU A 41 -4.18 13.91 -7.25
CA GLU A 41 -4.24 15.13 -6.41
C GLU A 41 -4.96 14.91 -5.09
N THR A 42 -5.88 13.94 -5.08
CA THR A 42 -6.77 13.68 -3.94
C THR A 42 -6.75 12.20 -3.56
N GLN A 43 -6.06 11.92 -2.47
CA GLN A 43 -5.99 10.59 -1.87
C GLN A 43 -6.29 10.71 -0.37
N PRO A 44 -7.54 10.43 0.08
CA PRO A 44 -7.85 10.43 1.51
C PRO A 44 -6.85 9.60 2.30
N LEU A 45 -6.20 10.22 3.29
CA LEU A 45 -5.40 9.55 4.30
C LEU A 45 -6.35 9.13 5.42
N LEU A 46 -6.44 7.83 5.64
CA LEU A 46 -7.31 7.21 6.63
C LEU A 46 -6.48 6.67 7.79
N VAL A 47 -7.01 6.73 8.99
CA VAL A 47 -6.34 6.24 10.21
C VAL A 47 -7.30 5.45 11.09
N ILE A 48 -6.72 4.51 11.85
CA ILE A 48 -7.40 3.76 12.91
C ILE A 48 -6.44 3.53 14.07
N ASP A 49 -6.89 3.83 15.30
CA ASP A 49 -6.18 3.66 16.57
C ASP A 49 -6.99 2.83 17.58
N GLU A 50 -8.20 2.44 17.19
CA GLU A 50 -9.10 1.58 17.95
C GLU A 50 -9.15 0.15 17.38
N PRO A 51 -9.70 -0.84 18.11
CA PRO A 51 -9.99 -2.14 17.55
C PRO A 51 -10.92 -2.04 16.32
N ALA A 52 -10.70 -2.93 15.35
CA ALA A 52 -11.55 -2.97 14.16
C ALA A 52 -13.03 -3.26 14.53
N LEU A 53 -13.96 -2.61 13.82
CA LEU A 53 -15.41 -2.74 14.02
C LEU A 53 -15.99 -4.05 13.47
N VAL A 54 -15.19 -4.83 12.75
CA VAL A 54 -15.61 -6.10 12.15
C VAL A 54 -14.70 -7.24 12.64
N ALA A 55 -15.21 -8.46 12.65
CA ALA A 55 -14.46 -9.63 13.06
C ALA A 55 -13.23 -9.85 12.15
N PRO A 56 -12.04 -10.09 12.73
CA PRO A 56 -10.83 -10.35 11.98
C PRO A 56 -10.84 -11.75 11.35
N ASP A 57 -10.24 -11.86 10.17
CA ASP A 57 -9.94 -13.16 9.55
C ASP A 57 -8.67 -13.75 10.17
N LEU A 58 -8.83 -14.73 11.06
CA LEU A 58 -7.73 -15.35 11.79
C LEU A 58 -6.77 -16.19 10.89
N PHE A 59 -7.16 -16.47 9.65
CA PHE A 59 -6.29 -17.13 8.68
C PHE A 59 -5.32 -16.16 7.99
N VAL A 60 -5.49 -14.84 8.14
CA VAL A 60 -4.48 -13.86 7.72
C VAL A 60 -3.35 -13.84 8.74
N ASN A 61 -2.15 -14.19 8.28
CA ASN A 61 -0.95 -14.31 9.10
C ASN A 61 0.25 -13.64 8.43
N PRO A 62 1.33 -13.33 9.18
CA PRO A 62 2.59 -12.94 8.57
C PRO A 62 3.09 -14.01 7.58
N VAL A 63 3.47 -13.59 6.39
CA VAL A 63 4.01 -14.46 5.34
C VAL A 63 5.42 -14.91 5.72
N ASN A 64 5.76 -16.18 5.45
CA ASN A 64 7.10 -16.72 5.60
C ASN A 64 7.84 -16.72 4.26
N LEU A 65 9.17 -16.79 4.29
CA LEU A 65 9.97 -16.80 3.07
C LEU A 65 9.69 -18.04 2.19
N SER A 66 9.28 -19.15 2.80
CA SER A 66 8.81 -20.35 2.08
C SER A 66 7.58 -20.11 1.20
N ASP A 67 6.80 -19.07 1.51
CA ASP A 67 5.58 -18.71 0.77
C ASP A 67 5.86 -17.72 -0.37
N LEU A 68 7.13 -17.31 -0.58
CA LEU A 68 7.51 -16.30 -1.56
C LEU A 68 6.95 -16.59 -2.97
N GLU A 69 7.10 -17.83 -3.44
CA GLU A 69 6.61 -18.23 -4.77
C GLU A 69 5.10 -18.16 -4.90
N THR A 70 4.40 -18.37 -3.80
CA THR A 70 2.93 -18.28 -3.74
C THR A 70 2.44 -16.82 -3.74
N VAL A 71 3.14 -15.92 -3.02
CA VAL A 71 2.69 -14.53 -2.89
C VAL A 71 3.19 -13.63 -4.03
N LEU A 72 4.29 -13.98 -4.68
CA LEU A 72 4.89 -13.15 -5.73
C LEU A 72 3.92 -12.83 -6.89
N PRO A 73 3.17 -13.80 -7.46
CA PRO A 73 2.18 -13.51 -8.50
C PRO A 73 1.08 -12.54 -8.05
N ALA A 74 0.63 -12.65 -6.79
CA ALA A 74 -0.35 -11.75 -6.22
C ALA A 74 0.21 -10.32 -6.04
N CYS A 75 1.48 -10.19 -5.67
CA CYS A 75 2.17 -8.89 -5.60
C CYS A 75 2.30 -8.24 -6.97
N VAL A 76 2.67 -9.01 -8.00
CA VAL A 76 2.74 -8.53 -9.39
C VAL A 76 1.37 -8.10 -9.88
N SER A 77 0.32 -8.91 -9.66
CA SER A 77 -1.05 -8.59 -10.08
C SER A 77 -1.58 -7.33 -9.40
N MET A 78 -1.37 -7.20 -8.10
CA MET A 78 -1.75 -6.02 -7.32
C MET A 78 -1.07 -4.76 -7.85
N PHE A 79 0.26 -4.81 -8.02
CA PHE A 79 1.02 -3.66 -8.50
C PHE A 79 0.59 -3.26 -9.92
N THR A 80 0.40 -4.23 -10.82
CA THR A 80 -0.05 -3.99 -12.19
C THR A 80 -1.44 -3.35 -12.22
N GLU A 81 -2.35 -3.79 -11.35
CA GLU A 81 -3.70 -3.21 -11.23
C GLU A 81 -3.65 -1.76 -10.71
N GLU A 82 -2.75 -1.47 -9.76
CA GLU A 82 -2.67 -0.15 -9.13
C GLU A 82 -1.89 0.88 -9.97
N VAL A 83 -0.82 0.46 -10.62
CA VAL A 83 0.13 1.35 -11.30
C VAL A 83 -0.02 1.31 -12.83
N GLY A 84 -0.74 0.30 -13.35
CA GLY A 84 -0.99 0.15 -14.81
C GLY A 84 0.15 -0.49 -15.59
N VAL A 85 1.27 -0.84 -14.93
CA VAL A 85 2.43 -1.51 -15.54
C VAL A 85 2.92 -2.64 -14.65
N SER A 86 3.47 -3.68 -15.27
CA SER A 86 4.04 -4.79 -14.51
C SER A 86 5.38 -4.40 -13.87
N PRO A 87 5.55 -4.63 -12.55
CA PRO A 87 6.79 -4.29 -11.87
C PRO A 87 8.00 -5.08 -12.40
N VAL A 88 7.79 -6.28 -12.91
CA VAL A 88 8.87 -7.11 -13.46
C VAL A 88 9.40 -6.59 -14.80
N VAL A 89 8.61 -5.80 -15.52
CA VAL A 89 9.04 -5.10 -16.74
C VAL A 89 9.83 -3.83 -16.38
N GLU A 90 9.43 -3.13 -15.32
CA GLU A 90 10.08 -1.87 -14.93
C GLU A 90 11.45 -2.06 -14.29
N VAL A 91 11.58 -3.04 -13.39
CA VAL A 91 12.80 -3.18 -12.57
C VAL A 91 13.49 -4.55 -12.69
N SER A 92 13.04 -5.45 -13.51
CA SER A 92 13.36 -6.87 -13.60
C SER A 92 12.70 -7.75 -12.55
N GLU A 93 12.44 -9.00 -12.93
CA GLU A 93 11.84 -10.01 -12.04
C GLU A 93 12.69 -10.24 -10.78
N GLN A 94 13.99 -10.37 -10.93
CA GLN A 94 14.88 -10.62 -9.80
C GLN A 94 14.90 -9.44 -8.81
N THR A 95 14.91 -8.22 -9.30
CA THR A 95 14.88 -7.02 -8.44
C THR A 95 13.57 -6.94 -7.67
N TYR A 96 12.44 -7.19 -8.34
CA TYR A 96 11.15 -7.18 -7.67
C TYR A 96 11.02 -8.31 -6.66
N ARG A 97 11.49 -9.51 -7.00
CA ARG A 97 11.56 -10.68 -6.11
C ARG A 97 12.38 -10.37 -4.84
N ASN A 98 13.55 -9.79 -4.99
CA ASN A 98 14.40 -9.40 -3.85
C ASN A 98 13.66 -8.40 -2.93
N ARG A 99 12.96 -7.42 -3.50
CA ARG A 99 12.13 -6.48 -2.73
C ARG A 99 11.03 -7.20 -1.93
N ILE A 100 10.30 -8.12 -2.56
CA ILE A 100 9.26 -8.90 -1.87
C ILE A 100 9.85 -9.77 -0.76
N SER A 101 10.99 -10.42 -1.02
CA SER A 101 11.71 -11.20 -0.01
C SER A 101 12.11 -10.36 1.20
N GLU A 102 12.56 -9.12 0.97
CA GLU A 102 12.91 -8.20 2.05
C GLU A 102 11.69 -7.81 2.91
N VAL A 103 10.56 -7.50 2.28
CA VAL A 103 9.30 -7.19 2.99
C VAL A 103 8.86 -8.38 3.86
N ILE A 104 9.00 -9.61 3.35
CA ILE A 104 8.70 -10.83 4.09
C ILE A 104 9.67 -11.00 5.27
N ASN A 105 10.98 -10.85 5.05
CA ASN A 105 12.00 -10.97 6.09
C ASN A 105 11.81 -9.95 7.22
N GLN A 106 11.32 -8.75 6.89
CA GLN A 106 10.95 -7.73 7.87
C GLN A 106 9.60 -8.02 8.56
N ARG A 107 8.96 -9.16 8.26
CA ARG A 107 7.63 -9.56 8.76
C ARG A 107 6.51 -8.55 8.47
N LYS A 108 6.67 -7.79 7.40
CA LYS A 108 5.76 -6.70 7.00
C LYS A 108 4.68 -7.13 6.00
N MET A 109 4.71 -8.36 5.51
CA MET A 109 3.67 -8.89 4.62
C MET A 109 2.73 -9.82 5.37
N PHE A 110 1.44 -9.65 5.14
CA PHE A 110 0.36 -10.47 5.67
C PHE A 110 -0.45 -11.06 4.53
N ALA A 111 -0.78 -12.32 4.63
CA ALA A 111 -1.64 -12.98 3.64
C ALA A 111 -2.50 -14.07 4.27
N ARG A 112 -3.64 -14.33 3.63
CA ARG A 112 -4.37 -15.58 3.72
C ARG A 112 -4.06 -16.39 2.46
N ILE A 113 -3.50 -17.57 2.65
CA ILE A 113 -3.15 -18.51 1.58
C ILE A 113 -4.00 -19.76 1.76
N GLU A 114 -4.71 -20.17 0.71
CA GLU A 114 -5.49 -21.40 0.69
C GLU A 114 -5.18 -22.17 -0.58
N ASN A 115 -4.91 -23.47 -0.45
CA ASN A 115 -4.59 -24.34 -1.58
C ASN A 115 -3.52 -23.76 -2.54
N GLY A 116 -2.49 -23.14 -1.98
CA GLY A 116 -1.42 -22.51 -2.76
C GLY A 116 -1.82 -21.21 -3.48
N GLN A 117 -2.96 -20.60 -3.12
CA GLN A 117 -3.43 -19.35 -3.70
C GLN A 117 -3.61 -18.26 -2.65
N VAL A 118 -3.22 -17.04 -2.99
CA VAL A 118 -3.46 -15.87 -2.14
C VAL A 118 -4.94 -15.46 -2.24
N ILE A 119 -5.62 -15.47 -1.10
CA ILE A 119 -7.03 -15.07 -0.97
C ILE A 119 -7.14 -13.59 -0.57
N PHE A 120 -6.20 -13.13 0.24
CA PHE A 120 -6.05 -11.76 0.68
C PHE A 120 -4.58 -11.48 0.96
N LYS A 121 -4.10 -10.27 0.66
CA LYS A 121 -2.79 -9.80 1.12
C LYS A 121 -2.82 -8.32 1.46
N ALA A 122 -1.90 -7.92 2.33
CA ALA A 122 -1.55 -6.53 2.63
C ALA A 122 -0.11 -6.48 3.14
N GLU A 123 0.49 -5.29 3.13
CA GLU A 123 1.83 -5.09 3.68
C GLU A 123 1.95 -3.79 4.48
N ILE A 124 2.89 -3.74 5.41
CA ILE A 124 3.32 -2.51 6.06
C ILE A 124 4.43 -1.89 5.20
N GLY A 125 4.20 -0.72 4.65
CA GLY A 125 5.19 0.03 3.88
C GLY A 125 6.19 0.73 4.82
N ILE A 126 5.73 1.76 5.48
CA ILE A 126 6.53 2.58 6.40
C ILE A 126 6.00 2.39 7.81
N ASN A 127 6.89 2.35 8.78
CA ASN A 127 6.52 2.38 10.20
C ASN A 127 7.50 3.20 11.03
N THR A 128 6.96 3.85 12.05
CA THR A 128 7.66 4.50 13.15
C THR A 128 7.10 3.93 14.45
N GLU A 129 7.62 4.35 15.59
CA GLU A 129 7.05 3.99 16.90
C GLU A 129 5.60 4.45 17.10
N LYS A 130 5.18 5.52 16.40
CA LYS A 130 3.86 6.14 16.56
C LYS A 130 2.84 5.72 15.53
N VAL A 131 3.27 5.48 14.29
CA VAL A 131 2.37 5.19 13.16
C VAL A 131 3.00 4.21 12.19
N CYS A 132 2.20 3.26 11.71
CA CYS A 132 2.54 2.44 10.56
C CYS A 132 1.53 2.65 9.42
N GLN A 133 1.99 2.45 8.20
CA GLN A 133 1.18 2.64 7.00
C GLN A 133 0.98 1.32 6.27
N VAL A 134 -0.27 0.92 6.11
CA VAL A 134 -0.67 -0.24 5.31
C VAL A 134 -0.72 0.15 3.84
N GLN A 135 -0.21 -0.71 2.99
CA GLN A 135 -0.23 -0.59 1.53
C GLN A 135 -0.43 -1.96 0.88
N GLY A 136 -0.61 -1.98 -0.45
CA GLY A 136 -0.65 -3.20 -1.23
C GLY A 136 -1.78 -4.16 -0.82
N VAL A 137 -2.91 -3.62 -0.38
CA VAL A 137 -4.11 -4.40 -0.02
C VAL A 137 -4.74 -4.97 -1.28
N TRP A 138 -4.88 -6.29 -1.32
CA TRP A 138 -5.40 -6.93 -2.51
C TRP A 138 -6.20 -8.20 -2.20
N VAL A 139 -7.27 -8.38 -2.97
CA VAL A 139 -8.09 -9.59 -3.05
C VAL A 139 -8.21 -9.96 -4.52
N PRO A 140 -8.00 -11.22 -4.91
CA PRO A 140 -8.18 -11.66 -6.29
C PRO A 140 -9.52 -11.19 -6.88
N PRO A 141 -9.57 -10.69 -8.12
CA PRO A 141 -10.80 -10.14 -8.71
C PRO A 141 -12.03 -11.04 -8.60
N HIS A 142 -11.86 -12.34 -8.83
CA HIS A 142 -12.94 -13.34 -8.79
C HIS A 142 -13.44 -13.65 -7.36
N LEU A 143 -12.73 -13.20 -6.32
CA LEU A 143 -13.10 -13.39 -4.91
C LEU A 143 -13.65 -12.10 -4.27
N ARG A 144 -13.68 -10.99 -5.00
CA ARG A 144 -14.18 -9.71 -4.49
C ARG A 144 -15.70 -9.80 -4.21
N GLY A 145 -16.17 -8.91 -3.31
CA GLY A 145 -17.58 -8.89 -2.91
C GLY A 145 -17.96 -9.90 -1.82
N ARG A 146 -17.02 -10.73 -1.34
CA ARG A 146 -17.23 -11.77 -0.32
C ARG A 146 -16.76 -11.37 1.09
N ASN A 147 -16.64 -10.08 1.36
CA ASN A 147 -16.16 -9.51 2.64
C ASN A 147 -14.71 -9.87 3.03
N LEU A 148 -13.94 -10.55 2.18
CA LEU A 148 -12.55 -10.94 2.45
C LEU A 148 -11.66 -9.74 2.76
N GLY A 149 -11.82 -8.65 2.02
CA GLY A 149 -11.08 -7.41 2.26
C GLY A 149 -11.37 -6.79 3.63
N LYS A 150 -12.62 -6.83 4.11
CA LYS A 150 -13.00 -6.29 5.42
C LYS A 150 -12.39 -7.10 6.56
N ALA A 151 -12.62 -8.41 6.57
CA ALA A 151 -12.12 -9.31 7.60
C ALA A 151 -10.58 -9.38 7.59
N GLY A 152 -9.98 -9.40 6.39
CA GLY A 152 -8.52 -9.36 6.23
C GLY A 152 -7.91 -8.08 6.77
N MET A 153 -8.47 -6.91 6.44
CA MET A 153 -8.00 -5.63 6.98
C MET A 153 -8.18 -5.52 8.49
N ALA A 154 -9.27 -6.04 9.06
CA ALA A 154 -9.45 -6.08 10.50
C ALA A 154 -8.32 -6.87 11.18
N ARG A 155 -7.90 -8.00 10.59
CA ARG A 155 -6.76 -8.78 11.11
C ARG A 155 -5.44 -8.04 10.94
N VAL A 156 -5.21 -7.39 9.79
CA VAL A 156 -4.01 -6.57 9.58
C VAL A 156 -3.93 -5.45 10.61
N VAL A 157 -5.02 -4.73 10.89
CA VAL A 157 -5.07 -3.69 11.93
C VAL A 157 -4.68 -4.27 13.29
N GLN A 158 -5.23 -5.42 13.67
CA GLN A 158 -4.89 -6.09 14.93
C GLN A 158 -3.40 -6.41 15.02
N LEU A 159 -2.84 -7.05 13.98
CA LEU A 159 -1.42 -7.43 13.94
C LEU A 159 -0.49 -6.21 13.86
N ALA A 160 -0.86 -5.20 13.09
CA ALA A 160 -0.10 -3.97 12.94
C ALA A 160 0.01 -3.21 14.28
N ARG A 161 -1.10 -3.09 15.01
CA ARG A 161 -1.11 -2.44 16.32
C ARG A 161 -0.37 -3.24 17.39
N GLN A 162 -0.38 -4.55 17.28
CA GLN A 162 0.33 -5.42 18.21
C GLN A 162 1.85 -5.42 18.02
N HIS A 163 2.34 -5.32 16.76
CA HIS A 163 3.73 -5.58 16.43
C HIS A 163 4.51 -4.39 15.86
N PHE A 164 3.83 -3.33 15.42
CA PHE A 164 4.47 -2.19 14.77
C PHE A 164 4.18 -0.86 15.48
N SER A 165 2.95 -0.39 15.46
CA SER A 165 2.62 0.95 15.94
C SER A 165 1.16 1.04 16.39
N PRO A 166 0.83 1.85 17.41
CA PRO A 166 -0.54 1.98 17.92
C PRO A 166 -1.52 2.57 16.90
N LEU A 167 -1.05 3.49 16.04
CA LEU A 167 -1.83 4.11 14.98
C LEU A 167 -1.53 3.45 13.65
N VAL A 168 -2.57 2.95 12.97
CA VAL A 168 -2.47 2.38 11.62
C VAL A 168 -3.05 3.37 10.62
N SER A 169 -2.32 3.65 9.57
CA SER A 169 -2.73 4.55 8.49
C SER A 169 -2.74 3.84 7.13
N LEU A 170 -3.46 4.38 6.19
CA LEU A 170 -3.37 4.09 4.77
C LEU A 170 -3.89 5.30 3.98
N TYR A 171 -3.51 5.42 2.72
CA TYR A 171 -4.17 6.34 1.80
C TYR A 171 -4.73 5.56 0.61
N VAL A 172 -5.76 6.11 -0.02
CA VAL A 172 -6.52 5.46 -1.09
C VAL A 172 -6.94 6.49 -2.11
N ASN A 173 -6.97 6.12 -3.39
CA ASN A 173 -7.47 7.01 -4.42
C ASN A 173 -8.94 7.36 -4.17
N ASP A 174 -9.32 8.62 -4.33
CA ASP A 174 -10.68 9.12 -4.08
C ASP A 174 -11.74 8.42 -4.91
N TYR A 175 -11.40 8.05 -6.14
CA TYR A 175 -12.27 7.30 -7.06
C TYR A 175 -12.43 5.81 -6.70
N ASN A 176 -11.63 5.27 -5.76
CA ASN A 176 -11.74 3.88 -5.33
C ASN A 176 -12.79 3.72 -4.21
N GLU A 177 -14.06 3.98 -4.55
CA GLU A 177 -15.18 3.93 -3.61
C GLU A 177 -15.29 2.58 -2.91
N ARG A 178 -15.00 1.47 -3.62
CA ARG A 178 -15.03 0.12 -3.03
C ARG A 178 -14.04 0.00 -1.88
N ALA A 179 -12.80 0.39 -2.07
CA ALA A 179 -11.78 0.32 -1.02
C ALA A 179 -12.12 1.26 0.14
N ARG A 180 -12.55 2.49 -0.15
CA ARG A 180 -12.99 3.46 0.87
C ARG A 180 -14.13 2.91 1.73
N SER A 181 -15.14 2.28 1.11
CA SER A 181 -16.24 1.62 1.83
C SER A 181 -15.75 0.48 2.72
N VAL A 182 -14.80 -0.35 2.25
CA VAL A 182 -14.17 -1.39 3.06
C VAL A 182 -13.49 -0.77 4.28
N TYR A 183 -12.61 0.21 4.10
CA TYR A 183 -11.86 0.81 5.21
C TYR A 183 -12.77 1.49 6.22
N LYS A 184 -13.78 2.24 5.76
CA LYS A 184 -14.79 2.84 6.64
C LYS A 184 -15.52 1.78 7.48
N SER A 185 -15.90 0.65 6.88
CA SER A 185 -16.58 -0.43 7.60
C SER A 185 -15.68 -1.15 8.62
N VAL A 186 -14.36 -1.13 8.43
CA VAL A 186 -13.38 -1.66 9.40
C VAL A 186 -13.19 -0.69 10.58
N GLY A 187 -13.53 0.59 10.42
CA GLY A 187 -13.40 1.60 11.47
C GLY A 187 -12.36 2.70 11.17
N PHE A 188 -11.78 2.69 9.98
CA PHE A 188 -10.90 3.80 9.57
C PHE A 188 -11.69 5.10 9.43
N ARG A 189 -11.10 6.21 9.88
CA ARG A 189 -11.62 7.57 9.74
C ARG A 189 -10.68 8.42 8.89
N GLU A 190 -11.23 9.38 8.18
CA GLU A 190 -10.44 10.35 7.41
C GLU A 190 -9.67 11.27 8.36
N HIS A 191 -8.40 11.50 8.06
CA HIS A 191 -7.50 12.33 8.84
C HIS A 191 -7.01 13.55 8.06
N SER A 192 -6.56 13.34 6.83
CA SER A 192 -6.10 14.40 5.91
C SER A 192 -6.18 13.92 4.46
N THR A 193 -5.61 14.70 3.56
CA THR A 193 -5.56 14.34 2.14
C THR A 193 -4.10 14.32 1.67
N PHE A 194 -3.70 13.23 1.03
CA PHE A 194 -2.44 13.08 0.34
C PHE A 194 -2.58 13.35 -1.16
N ALA A 195 -1.46 13.60 -1.81
CA ALA A 195 -1.32 13.57 -3.26
C ALA A 195 -0.10 12.77 -3.65
N THR A 196 -0.10 12.25 -4.87
CA THR A 196 1.02 11.53 -5.47
C THR A 196 1.29 12.03 -6.87
N VAL A 197 2.55 12.32 -7.19
CA VAL A 197 3.05 12.49 -8.55
C VAL A 197 3.89 11.26 -8.88
N LEU A 198 3.46 10.46 -9.86
CA LEU A 198 4.14 9.24 -10.33
C LEU A 198 4.93 9.56 -11.60
N PHE A 199 6.17 9.12 -11.68
CA PHE A 199 7.05 9.30 -12.83
C PHE A 199 7.28 8.00 -13.58
#